data_4fddde923d260ee4cf4b76d34df50e46
#
_entry.id   4fddde923d260ee4cf4b76d34df50e46
#
_cell.length_a   1.000
_cell.length_b   1.000
_cell.length_c   1.000
_cell.angle_alpha   90.00
_cell.angle_beta   90.00
_cell.angle_gamma   90.00
#
_symmetry.space_group_name_H-M   'P 1'
#
loop_
_entity.id
_entity.type
_entity.pdbx_description
1 polymer ?
#
loop_
_entity_poly.entity_id
_entity_poly.type
_entity_poly.pdbx_seq_one_letter_code
_entity_poly.pdbx_strand_id
1 'polypeptide(L)'
;MHEGGKWSILEREWETGLEDTVFHFYQYCTDGDTIVDGLSYFKVKDVFGDTCSNSYNALLRDDTITKKIYYYRFGIEFDFDTLLFDFSVIEGQSLNHCITFAHFDSSVVSSIDSIFLDGNYRKKFNILFYVDGNSDSTFWIEGIGAVFGPAPFSGQPEDFGY
;
A
#
# COMPACT_ATOMS: atom_id res chain seq x y z
N MET A 1 12.59 -0.55 1.87
CA MET A 1 12.03 0.46 2.81
C MET A 1 13.13 0.91 3.75
N HIS A 2 13.11 2.09 4.36
CA HIS A 2 14.14 2.52 5.31
C HIS A 2 13.46 3.27 6.47
N GLU A 3 14.14 3.32 7.60
CA GLU A 3 13.73 4.13 8.76
C GLU A 3 13.64 5.61 8.37
N GLY A 4 12.62 6.30 8.90
CA GLY A 4 12.35 7.71 8.58
C GLY A 4 11.68 7.95 7.23
N GLY A 5 11.25 6.91 6.51
CA GLY A 5 10.42 7.06 5.32
C GLY A 5 9.11 7.76 5.66
N LYS A 6 8.72 8.74 4.84
CA LYS A 6 7.42 9.43 4.97
C LYS A 6 6.61 9.24 3.70
N TRP A 7 5.31 9.02 3.85
CA TRP A 7 4.34 8.94 2.76
C TRP A 7 3.19 9.90 3.01
N SER A 8 2.71 10.49 1.94
CA SER A 8 1.51 11.31 1.96
C SER A 8 0.48 10.69 1.03
N ILE A 9 -0.73 10.50 1.53
CA ILE A 9 -1.86 9.94 0.79
C ILE A 9 -2.92 11.01 0.68
N LEU A 10 -3.40 11.25 -0.54
CA LEU A 10 -4.57 12.08 -0.80
C LEU A 10 -5.71 11.14 -1.18
N GLU A 11 -6.65 10.96 -0.30
CA GLU A 11 -7.86 10.17 -0.52
C GLU A 11 -8.99 11.07 -1.00
N ARG A 12 -9.72 10.59 -2.00
CA ARG A 12 -10.90 11.26 -2.53
C ARG A 12 -12.13 10.50 -2.08
N GLU A 13 -12.93 11.10 -1.23
CA GLU A 13 -14.20 10.56 -0.79
C GLU A 13 -15.37 11.21 -1.54
N TRP A 14 -16.31 10.37 -2.01
CA TRP A 14 -17.57 10.84 -2.56
C TRP A 14 -18.62 10.78 -1.45
N GLU A 15 -18.99 11.92 -0.88
CA GLU A 15 -20.13 11.95 0.03
C GLU A 15 -21.43 11.80 -0.78
N THR A 16 -22.15 10.69 -0.51
CA THR A 16 -23.47 10.43 -1.09
C THR A 16 -24.46 11.48 -0.60
N GLY A 17 -24.83 12.40 -1.48
CA GLY A 17 -25.84 13.45 -1.20
C GLY A 17 -25.33 14.90 -1.23
N LEU A 18 -24.02 15.10 -1.36
CA LEU A 18 -23.44 16.41 -1.63
C LEU A 18 -22.76 16.39 -3.01
N GLU A 19 -22.90 17.46 -3.78
CA GLU A 19 -22.20 17.61 -5.09
C GLU A 19 -20.69 17.84 -4.91
N ASP A 20 -20.20 17.85 -3.67
CA ASP A 20 -18.81 18.18 -3.34
C ASP A 20 -17.98 16.91 -3.07
N THR A 21 -16.79 16.89 -3.64
CA THR A 21 -15.76 15.89 -3.37
C THR A 21 -14.94 16.35 -2.18
N VAL A 22 -14.88 15.52 -1.13
CA VAL A 22 -14.01 15.77 0.01
C VAL A 22 -12.66 15.09 -0.22
N PHE A 23 -11.58 15.81 0.03
CA PHE A 23 -10.23 15.27 -0.04
C PHE A 23 -9.69 15.12 1.38
N HIS A 24 -9.33 13.89 1.76
CA HIS A 24 -8.63 13.59 3.00
C HIS A 24 -7.14 13.45 2.74
N PHE A 25 -6.35 14.14 3.53
CA PHE A 25 -4.89 14.09 3.44
C PHE A 25 -4.32 13.36 4.66
N TYR A 26 -3.74 12.20 4.41
CA TYR A 26 -3.10 11.37 5.44
C TYR A 26 -1.59 11.35 5.25
N GLN A 27 -0.87 11.39 6.35
CA GLN A 27 0.58 11.24 6.34
C GLN A 27 0.99 10.12 7.29
N TYR A 28 1.89 9.29 6.80
CA TYR A 28 2.46 8.18 7.55
C TYR A 28 3.97 8.26 7.53
N CYS A 29 4.61 7.70 8.57
CA CYS A 29 6.05 7.55 8.66
C CYS A 29 6.41 6.16 9.17
N THR A 30 7.60 5.69 8.82
CA THR A 30 8.24 4.57 9.52
C THR A 30 9.16 5.13 10.59
N ASP A 31 8.96 4.68 11.83
CA ASP A 31 9.80 5.11 12.96
C ASP A 31 9.98 3.95 13.94
N GLY A 32 11.19 3.42 13.95
CA GLY A 32 11.59 2.26 14.71
C GLY A 32 11.14 0.93 14.09
N ASP A 33 11.68 -0.14 14.64
CA ASP A 33 11.40 -1.52 14.27
C ASP A 33 10.85 -2.32 15.46
N THR A 34 10.38 -3.52 15.17
CA THR A 34 9.98 -4.51 16.16
C THR A 34 10.15 -5.91 15.59
N ILE A 35 10.17 -6.92 16.46
CA ILE A 35 10.24 -8.32 16.06
C ILE A 35 8.92 -8.98 16.43
N VAL A 36 8.29 -9.64 15.45
CA VAL A 36 7.10 -10.48 15.61
C VAL A 36 7.43 -11.85 15.03
N ASP A 37 7.30 -12.89 15.82
CA ASP A 37 7.60 -14.30 15.43
C ASP A 37 8.98 -14.49 14.76
N GLY A 38 9.99 -13.74 15.24
CA GLY A 38 11.36 -13.80 14.72
C GLY A 38 11.61 -13.00 13.44
N LEU A 39 10.60 -12.32 12.90
CA LEU A 39 10.71 -11.46 11.72
C LEU A 39 10.77 -9.98 12.14
N SER A 40 11.61 -9.20 11.47
CA SER A 40 11.75 -7.76 11.72
C SER A 40 10.77 -6.95 10.88
N TYR A 41 10.09 -6.01 11.51
CA TYR A 41 9.11 -5.11 10.91
C TYR A 41 9.40 -3.66 11.25
N PHE A 42 9.18 -2.76 10.31
CA PHE A 42 9.09 -1.32 10.55
C PHE A 42 7.71 -0.96 11.12
N LYS A 43 7.69 -0.12 12.15
CA LYS A 43 6.45 0.44 12.70
C LYS A 43 5.95 1.56 11.80
N VAL A 44 4.69 1.49 11.39
CA VAL A 44 4.00 2.54 10.63
C VAL A 44 3.16 3.37 11.59
N LYS A 45 3.38 4.66 11.56
CA LYS A 45 2.78 5.64 12.47
C LYS A 45 2.13 6.77 11.69
N ASP A 46 1.09 7.38 12.26
CA ASP A 46 0.53 8.62 11.73
C ASP A 46 1.53 9.77 11.93
N VAL A 47 1.46 10.77 11.05
CA VAL A 47 2.22 12.01 11.17
C VAL A 47 1.29 13.12 11.63
N PHE A 48 1.67 13.81 12.72
CA PHE A 48 1.01 15.00 13.22
C PHE A 48 1.96 16.19 13.14
N GLY A 49 1.69 17.12 12.21
CA GLY A 49 2.63 18.18 11.90
C GLY A 49 3.92 17.61 11.32
N ASP A 50 5.06 17.85 11.96
CA ASP A 50 6.38 17.36 11.48
C ASP A 50 6.85 16.08 12.17
N THR A 51 6.08 15.53 13.13
CA THR A 51 6.49 14.39 13.97
C THR A 51 5.64 13.16 13.78
N CYS A 52 6.26 11.99 13.88
CA CYS A 52 5.54 10.73 13.95
C CYS A 52 4.84 10.59 15.31
N SER A 53 3.65 9.97 15.31
CA SER A 53 2.92 9.67 16.55
C SER A 53 3.69 8.70 17.46
N ASN A 54 3.34 8.64 18.74
CA ASN A 54 3.92 7.67 19.65
C ASN A 54 3.34 6.25 19.49
N SER A 55 2.12 6.14 18.97
CA SER A 55 1.47 4.88 18.65
C SER A 55 1.74 4.49 17.19
N TYR A 56 1.69 3.20 16.89
CA TYR A 56 1.76 2.69 15.53
C TYR A 56 0.50 1.87 15.22
N ASN A 57 0.05 1.98 13.97
CA ASN A 57 -1.21 1.39 13.51
C ASN A 57 -0.96 0.07 12.78
N ALA A 58 0.24 -0.11 12.24
CA ALA A 58 0.58 -1.25 11.43
C ALA A 58 2.10 -1.52 11.43
N LEU A 59 2.45 -2.68 10.93
CA LEU A 59 3.82 -3.08 10.71
C LEU A 59 4.03 -3.42 9.24
N LEU A 60 5.18 -3.05 8.69
CA LEU A 60 5.60 -3.42 7.35
C LEU A 60 6.92 -4.18 7.38
N ARG A 61 7.00 -5.28 6.64
CA ARG A 61 8.22 -6.06 6.44
C ARG A 61 8.63 -6.02 4.98
N ASP A 62 9.87 -5.60 4.74
CA ASP A 62 10.48 -5.59 3.42
C ASP A 62 11.36 -6.82 3.26
N ASP A 63 10.92 -7.79 2.45
CA ASP A 63 11.73 -8.91 2.02
C ASP A 63 12.47 -8.53 0.73
N THR A 64 13.65 -7.97 0.88
CA THR A 64 14.49 -7.51 -0.23
C THR A 64 14.98 -8.65 -1.12
N ILE A 65 15.02 -9.90 -0.62
CA ILE A 65 15.48 -11.07 -1.38
C ILE A 65 14.38 -11.48 -2.36
N THR A 66 13.16 -11.62 -1.89
CA THR A 66 12.01 -12.01 -2.73
C THR A 66 11.31 -10.81 -3.38
N LYS A 67 11.73 -9.59 -3.05
CA LYS A 67 11.14 -8.33 -3.53
C LYS A 67 9.67 -8.19 -3.17
N LYS A 68 9.32 -8.52 -1.94
CA LYS A 68 7.96 -8.51 -1.43
C LYS A 68 7.84 -7.62 -0.21
N ILE A 69 6.73 -6.90 -0.11
CA ILE A 69 6.35 -6.13 1.08
C ILE A 69 5.17 -6.84 1.73
N TYR A 70 5.31 -7.10 3.00
CA TYR A 70 4.27 -7.68 3.83
C TYR A 70 3.74 -6.67 4.83
N TYR A 71 2.49 -6.86 5.20
CA TYR A 71 1.71 -6.03 6.09
C TYR A 71 1.19 -6.85 7.25
N TYR A 72 1.31 -6.31 8.46
CA TYR A 72 0.75 -6.88 9.66
C TYR A 72 -0.05 -5.80 10.40
N ARG A 73 -1.32 -6.05 10.69
CA ARG A 73 -2.22 -5.15 11.41
C ARG A 73 -2.68 -5.79 12.70
N PHE A 74 -2.69 -5.00 13.80
CA PHE A 74 -3.17 -5.44 15.09
C PHE A 74 -4.70 -5.39 15.17
N GLY A 75 -5.30 -6.38 15.85
CA GLY A 75 -6.71 -6.33 16.25
C GLY A 75 -7.74 -6.75 15.22
N ILE A 76 -7.34 -7.27 14.08
CA ILE A 76 -8.21 -7.95 13.12
C ILE A 76 -7.92 -9.45 13.20
N GLU A 77 -8.92 -10.30 12.83
CA GLU A 77 -8.84 -11.77 12.89
C GLU A 77 -7.66 -12.42 12.12
N PHE A 78 -6.77 -11.61 11.55
CA PHE A 78 -5.63 -12.03 10.75
C PHE A 78 -4.33 -11.57 11.40
N ASP A 79 -3.88 -12.33 12.41
CA ASP A 79 -2.57 -12.17 13.05
C ASP A 79 -1.42 -12.77 12.21
N PHE A 80 -1.38 -12.52 10.90
CA PHE A 80 -0.32 -13.05 10.05
C PHE A 80 0.16 -12.06 8.99
N ASP A 81 1.36 -12.33 8.52
CA ASP A 81 2.03 -11.64 7.43
C ASP A 81 1.19 -11.70 6.15
N THR A 82 0.56 -10.61 5.77
CA THR A 82 -0.22 -10.52 4.54
C THR A 82 0.61 -9.88 3.44
N LEU A 83 0.66 -10.50 2.28
CA LEU A 83 1.38 -9.94 1.14
C LEU A 83 0.70 -8.66 0.63
N LEU A 84 1.40 -7.54 0.74
CA LEU A 84 0.92 -6.23 0.32
C LEU A 84 1.32 -5.93 -1.13
N PHE A 85 2.63 -6.05 -1.43
CA PHE A 85 3.20 -5.82 -2.76
C PHE A 85 4.13 -6.95 -3.16
N ASP A 86 4.08 -7.35 -4.41
CA ASP A 86 5.03 -8.28 -5.04
C ASP A 86 5.72 -7.60 -6.22
N PHE A 87 6.95 -7.12 -6.01
CA PHE A 87 7.77 -6.52 -7.06
C PHE A 87 8.60 -7.54 -7.87
N SER A 88 8.38 -8.84 -7.63
CA SER A 88 8.99 -9.91 -8.43
C SER A 88 8.15 -10.29 -9.65
N VAL A 89 6.92 -9.79 -9.74
CA VAL A 89 5.97 -10.06 -10.84
C VAL A 89 6.49 -9.57 -12.18
N ILE A 90 5.98 -10.21 -13.24
CA ILE A 90 6.26 -9.85 -14.63
C ILE A 90 4.99 -9.36 -15.34
N GLU A 91 5.15 -8.75 -16.50
CA GLU A 91 4.05 -8.34 -17.36
C GLU A 91 3.13 -9.52 -17.70
N GLY A 92 1.81 -9.28 -17.64
CA GLY A 92 0.77 -10.27 -17.82
C GLY A 92 0.42 -11.09 -16.56
N GLN A 93 1.16 -10.96 -15.48
CA GLN A 93 0.92 -11.73 -14.25
C GLN A 93 -0.21 -11.10 -13.41
N SER A 94 -1.09 -11.95 -12.85
CA SER A 94 -2.15 -11.54 -11.91
C SER A 94 -1.58 -11.12 -10.56
N LEU A 95 -2.23 -10.13 -9.93
CA LEU A 95 -1.91 -9.59 -8.60
C LEU A 95 -2.97 -9.91 -7.55
N ASN A 96 -3.96 -10.76 -7.86
CA ASN A 96 -5.04 -11.10 -6.92
C ASN A 96 -4.54 -11.80 -5.64
N HIS A 97 -3.30 -12.27 -5.61
CA HIS A 97 -2.64 -12.80 -4.43
C HIS A 97 -2.12 -11.71 -3.46
N CYS A 98 -2.08 -10.44 -3.90
CA CYS A 98 -1.75 -9.30 -3.05
C CYS A 98 -3.03 -8.74 -2.43
N ILE A 99 -2.99 -8.40 -1.13
CA ILE A 99 -4.18 -7.89 -0.41
C ILE A 99 -4.74 -6.61 -1.04
N THR A 100 -3.89 -5.78 -1.64
CA THR A 100 -4.30 -4.58 -2.38
C THR A 100 -5.29 -4.84 -3.52
N PHE A 101 -5.34 -6.08 -4.02
CA PHE A 101 -6.21 -6.48 -5.13
C PHE A 101 -7.09 -7.68 -4.80
N ALA A 102 -7.11 -8.15 -3.55
CA ALA A 102 -7.86 -9.34 -3.15
C ALA A 102 -9.38 -9.20 -3.33
N HIS A 103 -9.90 -7.97 -3.34
CA HIS A 103 -11.33 -7.66 -3.49
C HIS A 103 -11.75 -7.31 -4.92
N PHE A 104 -10.81 -7.28 -5.86
CA PHE A 104 -11.11 -7.00 -7.26
C PHE A 104 -11.41 -8.31 -8.02
N ASP A 105 -12.27 -8.23 -9.04
CA ASP A 105 -12.62 -9.38 -9.91
C ASP A 105 -11.37 -9.96 -10.56
N SER A 106 -10.49 -9.07 -11.03
CA SER A 106 -9.17 -9.43 -11.53
C SER A 106 -8.22 -8.24 -11.53
N SER A 107 -6.94 -8.53 -11.47
CA SER A 107 -5.87 -7.53 -11.59
C SER A 107 -4.68 -8.14 -12.32
N VAL A 108 -4.03 -7.34 -13.17
CA VAL A 108 -2.90 -7.78 -13.98
C VAL A 108 -1.87 -6.68 -14.16
N VAL A 109 -0.60 -7.03 -14.18
CA VAL A 109 0.48 -6.12 -14.59
C VAL A 109 0.38 -5.90 -16.10
N SER A 110 -0.06 -4.73 -16.54
CA SER A 110 -0.26 -4.40 -17.96
C SER A 110 1.04 -4.05 -18.66
N SER A 111 1.98 -3.41 -17.96
CA SER A 111 3.34 -3.13 -18.44
C SER A 111 4.29 -2.82 -17.29
N ILE A 112 5.59 -2.94 -17.55
CA ILE A 112 6.65 -2.56 -16.62
C ILE A 112 7.56 -1.55 -17.29
N ASP A 113 7.58 -0.33 -16.75
CA ASP A 113 8.41 0.78 -17.21
C ASP A 113 9.53 1.09 -16.21
N SER A 114 10.34 2.07 -16.54
CA SER A 114 11.32 2.66 -15.62
C SER A 114 10.99 4.12 -15.39
N ILE A 115 11.07 4.53 -14.12
CA ILE A 115 10.92 5.93 -13.69
C ILE A 115 12.17 6.39 -12.97
N PHE A 116 12.62 7.61 -13.25
CA PHE A 116 13.76 8.21 -12.54
C PHE A 116 13.26 9.01 -11.34
N LEU A 117 13.60 8.57 -10.12
CA LEU A 117 13.20 9.20 -8.86
C LEU A 117 14.39 9.22 -7.90
N ASP A 118 14.59 10.35 -7.23
CA ASP A 118 15.63 10.53 -6.22
C ASP A 118 17.03 10.08 -6.66
N GLY A 119 17.39 10.40 -7.91
CA GLY A 119 18.70 10.08 -8.48
C GLY A 119 18.86 8.62 -8.96
N ASN A 120 17.82 7.79 -8.90
CA ASN A 120 17.85 6.39 -9.28
C ASN A 120 16.73 6.00 -10.23
N TYR A 121 16.99 5.03 -11.11
CA TYR A 121 15.94 4.37 -11.87
C TYR A 121 15.28 3.28 -11.04
N ARG A 122 13.94 3.29 -11.02
CA ARG A 122 13.10 2.29 -10.35
C ARG A 122 12.11 1.69 -11.34
N LYS A 123 11.71 0.45 -11.12
CA LYS A 123 10.62 -0.15 -11.89
C LYS A 123 9.29 0.49 -11.51
N LYS A 124 8.48 0.77 -12.54
CA LYS A 124 7.09 1.19 -12.42
C LYS A 124 6.22 0.11 -13.03
N PHE A 125 5.38 -0.51 -12.22
CA PHE A 125 4.45 -1.55 -12.62
C PHE A 125 3.10 -0.89 -12.89
N ASN A 126 2.70 -0.79 -14.14
CA ASN A 126 1.36 -0.32 -14.51
C ASN A 126 0.38 -1.49 -14.35
N ILE A 127 -0.73 -1.25 -13.67
CA ILE A 127 -1.66 -2.29 -13.26
C ILE A 127 -3.04 -1.92 -13.77
N LEU A 128 -3.66 -2.86 -14.46
CA LEU A 128 -5.06 -2.82 -14.87
C LEU A 128 -5.85 -3.72 -13.93
N PHE A 129 -6.95 -3.23 -13.38
CA PHE A 129 -7.81 -4.01 -12.51
C PHE A 129 -9.28 -3.84 -12.90
N TYR A 130 -10.11 -4.79 -12.50
CA TYR A 130 -11.53 -4.85 -12.81
C TYR A 130 -12.34 -4.99 -11.53
N VAL A 131 -13.42 -4.22 -11.45
CA VAL A 131 -14.38 -4.24 -10.34
C VAL A 131 -15.78 -4.05 -10.91
N ASP A 132 -16.72 -4.94 -10.61
CA ASP A 132 -18.12 -4.87 -11.07
C ASP A 132 -18.25 -4.64 -12.60
N GLY A 133 -17.38 -5.28 -13.37
CA GLY A 133 -17.35 -5.17 -14.84
C GLY A 133 -16.74 -3.88 -15.40
N ASN A 134 -16.29 -2.96 -14.55
CA ASN A 134 -15.56 -1.76 -14.96
C ASN A 134 -14.06 -2.00 -14.84
N SER A 135 -13.28 -1.35 -15.70
CA SER A 135 -11.82 -1.38 -15.61
C SER A 135 -11.27 -0.04 -15.18
N ASP A 136 -10.24 -0.09 -14.34
CA ASP A 136 -9.47 1.09 -13.95
C ASP A 136 -7.98 0.72 -13.89
N SER A 137 -7.11 1.70 -13.71
CA SER A 137 -5.67 1.51 -13.72
C SER A 137 -4.98 2.26 -12.59
N THR A 138 -3.91 1.66 -12.09
CA THR A 138 -3.02 2.27 -11.09
C THR A 138 -1.58 1.88 -11.41
N PHE A 139 -0.65 2.29 -10.57
CA PHE A 139 0.72 1.82 -10.68
C PHE A 139 1.42 1.68 -9.34
N TRP A 140 2.39 0.77 -9.28
CA TRP A 140 3.34 0.63 -8.18
C TRP A 140 4.73 1.09 -8.62
N ILE A 141 5.52 1.55 -7.66
CA ILE A 141 6.93 1.87 -7.87
C ILE A 141 7.76 1.02 -6.91
N GLU A 142 8.74 0.29 -7.45
CA GLU A 142 9.63 -0.59 -6.68
C GLU A 142 10.29 0.17 -5.51
N GLY A 143 10.10 -0.35 -4.30
CA GLY A 143 10.61 0.22 -3.06
C GLY A 143 9.86 1.44 -2.51
N ILE A 144 8.76 1.86 -3.18
CA ILE A 144 7.90 2.96 -2.73
C ILE A 144 6.49 2.42 -2.42
N GLY A 145 5.91 1.60 -3.31
CA GLY A 145 4.55 1.09 -3.19
C GLY A 145 3.60 1.67 -4.22
N ALA A 146 2.31 1.74 -3.88
CA ALA A 146 1.27 2.29 -4.73
C ALA A 146 1.28 3.83 -4.76
N VAL A 147 0.70 4.42 -5.81
CA VAL A 147 0.54 5.89 -5.95
C VAL A 147 -0.28 6.48 -4.81
N PHE A 148 -1.25 5.71 -4.31
CA PHE A 148 -2.11 6.11 -3.20
C PHE A 148 -1.53 5.74 -1.82
N GLY A 149 -0.21 5.51 -1.75
CA GLY A 149 0.52 5.12 -0.53
C GLY A 149 0.54 3.60 -0.30
N PRO A 150 1.09 3.16 0.81
CA PRO A 150 1.01 1.77 1.23
C PRO A 150 -0.43 1.51 1.70
N ALA A 151 -1.41 1.47 0.77
CA ALA A 151 -2.74 1.04 1.14
C ALA A 151 -2.67 -0.36 1.76
N PRO A 152 -3.40 -0.67 2.77
CA PRO A 152 -4.79 -0.35 3.08
C PRO A 152 -4.94 0.48 4.38
N PHE A 153 -4.20 1.55 4.54
CA PHE A 153 -4.27 2.33 5.78
C PHE A 153 -5.44 3.30 5.83
N SER A 154 -6.02 3.65 4.69
CA SER A 154 -7.07 4.65 4.58
C SER A 154 -8.50 4.08 4.63
N GLY A 155 -8.72 2.79 4.47
CA GLY A 155 -10.06 2.20 4.52
C GLY A 155 -10.33 1.55 5.89
N GLN A 156 -11.36 1.99 6.61
CA GLN A 156 -12.01 1.11 7.57
C GLN A 156 -12.57 -0.08 6.77
N PRO A 157 -12.54 -1.33 7.28
CA PRO A 157 -13.14 -2.49 6.59
C PRO A 157 -14.62 -2.32 6.26
N GLU A 158 -15.25 -1.30 6.79
CA GLU A 158 -16.66 -0.92 6.66
C GLU A 158 -16.94 -0.16 5.36
N ASP A 159 -15.91 0.42 4.70
CA ASP A 159 -16.07 1.21 3.47
C ASP A 159 -16.02 0.35 2.19
N PHE A 160 -15.67 -0.93 2.32
CA PHE A 160 -15.90 -1.92 1.26
C PHE A 160 -17.29 -2.53 1.48
N GLY A 161 -18.32 -1.76 1.08
CA GLY A 161 -19.71 -2.20 1.18
C GLY A 161 -19.90 -3.59 0.54
N TYR A 162 -20.36 -4.53 1.35
CA TYR A 162 -20.95 -5.78 0.90
C TYR A 162 -22.34 -5.51 0.32
#